data_37944ae56d8c203518cafe0bd353aef8
#
_entry.id   37944ae56d8c203518cafe0bd353aef8
#
_cell.length_a   1.000
_cell.length_b   1.000
_cell.length_c   1.000
_cell.angle_alpha   90.00
_cell.angle_beta   90.00
_cell.angle_gamma   90.00
#
_symmetry.space_group_name_H-M   'P 1'
#
loop_
_entity.id
_entity.type
_entity.pdbx_description
1 polymer ?
#
loop_
_entity_poly.entity_id
_entity_poly.type
_entity_poly.pdbx_seq_one_letter_code
_entity_poly.pdbx_strand_id
1 'polypeptide(L)'
;MNDADPVISAKDEWGPAPLLKRYASMLLEEPIPGPVLDLACGNCANGIYLAGLGCPVVCLDVSDQALDRARTLADRTGVRVNLVRKDLELGDSQGLNPCAFGTILVFRYLHRPLFPFIREALRPGGFLLYETFTVDHARFSKPRNPAYLLKPGELRHWFQDWRIIHYFEGLRPDPDRAVAELVCRKPVPDGAFDRFRRLP
;
A
#
# COMPACT_ATOMS: atom_id res chain seq x y z
N MET A 1 -36.08 -5.16 6.27
CA MET A 1 -35.54 -3.96 6.92
C MET A 1 -34.27 -3.63 6.13
N ASN A 2 -34.35 -2.54 5.38
CA ASN A 2 -33.28 -2.14 4.46
C ASN A 2 -32.12 -1.54 5.28
N ASP A 3 -31.02 -2.26 5.39
CA ASP A 3 -29.76 -1.62 5.71
C ASP A 3 -29.25 -0.93 4.44
N ALA A 4 -29.53 0.37 4.37
CA ALA A 4 -29.01 1.21 3.31
C ALA A 4 -27.47 1.24 3.41
N ASP A 5 -26.80 0.86 2.33
CA ASP A 5 -25.37 1.07 2.15
C ASP A 5 -24.99 2.52 2.53
N PRO A 6 -23.89 2.72 3.26
CA PRO A 6 -23.45 4.06 3.59
C PRO A 6 -23.20 4.83 2.29
N VAL A 7 -23.87 5.95 2.14
CA VAL A 7 -23.66 6.90 1.05
C VAL A 7 -22.20 7.34 1.10
N ILE A 8 -21.36 6.74 0.25
CA ILE A 8 -19.96 7.13 0.04
C ILE A 8 -20.03 8.49 -0.65
N SER A 9 -19.50 9.51 -0.02
CA SER A 9 -19.46 10.85 -0.59
C SER A 9 -18.63 10.86 -1.87
N ALA A 10 -19.11 11.50 -2.92
CA ALA A 10 -18.45 11.60 -4.23
C ALA A 10 -17.03 12.22 -4.22
N LYS A 11 -16.57 12.74 -3.07
CA LYS A 11 -15.21 13.28 -2.87
C LYS A 11 -14.15 12.21 -2.59
N ASP A 12 -14.55 11.01 -2.16
CA ASP A 12 -13.63 9.92 -1.80
C ASP A 12 -13.40 8.89 -2.93
N GLU A 13 -14.10 9.02 -4.05
CA GLU A 13 -14.26 7.89 -4.96
C GLU A 13 -13.07 7.60 -5.88
N TRP A 14 -12.20 8.57 -6.20
CA TRP A 14 -11.39 8.37 -7.41
C TRP A 14 -9.96 8.96 -7.37
N GLY A 15 -9.40 9.24 -6.22
CA GLY A 15 -8.07 9.83 -6.12
C GLY A 15 -7.05 8.93 -5.40
N PRO A 16 -5.77 8.95 -5.84
CA PRO A 16 -4.70 8.31 -5.10
C PRO A 16 -4.45 9.04 -3.78
N ALA A 17 -3.95 8.29 -2.79
CA ALA A 17 -3.64 8.82 -1.47
C ALA A 17 -2.67 10.03 -1.55
N PRO A 18 -2.87 11.08 -0.73
CA PRO A 18 -1.97 12.25 -0.71
C PRO A 18 -0.51 11.87 -0.44
N LEU A 19 -0.27 10.89 0.44
CA LEU A 19 1.06 10.35 0.69
C LEU A 19 1.69 9.80 -0.59
N LEU A 20 0.96 9.01 -1.37
CA LEU A 20 1.47 8.47 -2.64
C LEU A 20 1.79 9.59 -3.64
N LYS A 21 0.90 10.57 -3.80
CA LYS A 21 1.14 11.70 -4.71
C LYS A 21 2.43 12.45 -4.37
N ARG A 22 2.69 12.66 -3.06
CA ARG A 22 3.88 13.38 -2.57
C ARG A 22 5.18 12.67 -2.95
N TYR A 23 5.19 11.34 -2.99
CA TYR A 23 6.40 10.55 -3.20
C TYR A 23 6.45 9.85 -4.56
N ALA A 24 5.46 10.04 -5.44
CA ALA A 24 5.42 9.38 -6.74
C ALA A 24 6.65 9.69 -7.62
N SER A 25 7.10 10.95 -7.67
CA SER A 25 8.30 11.34 -8.44
C SER A 25 9.54 10.56 -8.01
N MET A 26 9.74 10.40 -6.69
CA MET A 26 10.87 9.62 -6.17
C MET A 26 10.83 8.16 -6.64
N LEU A 27 9.65 7.54 -6.69
CA LEU A 27 9.50 6.16 -7.16
C LEU A 27 9.84 6.01 -8.64
N LEU A 28 9.61 7.06 -9.45
CA LEU A 28 9.90 7.08 -10.88
C LEU A 28 11.35 7.43 -11.19
N GLU A 29 11.96 8.31 -10.40
CA GLU A 29 13.36 8.72 -10.55
C GLU A 29 14.35 7.63 -10.11
N GLU A 30 13.97 6.81 -9.15
CA GLU A 30 14.77 5.69 -8.65
C GLU A 30 14.03 4.34 -8.82
N PRO A 31 13.69 3.92 -10.04
CA PRO A 31 12.90 2.71 -10.26
C PRO A 31 13.67 1.48 -9.83
N ILE A 32 13.02 0.67 -9.00
CA ILE A 32 13.52 -0.64 -8.61
C ILE A 32 12.88 -1.70 -9.51
N PRO A 33 13.66 -2.64 -10.08
CA PRO A 33 13.09 -3.70 -10.93
C PRO A 33 11.95 -4.44 -10.25
N GLY A 34 10.90 -4.75 -11.03
CA GLY A 34 9.71 -5.45 -10.57
C GLY A 34 8.47 -4.57 -10.52
N PRO A 35 7.29 -5.18 -10.45
CA PRO A 35 6.04 -4.45 -10.40
C PRO A 35 5.85 -3.74 -9.04
N VAL A 36 4.97 -2.75 -9.05
CA VAL A 36 4.36 -2.19 -7.85
C VAL A 36 3.27 -3.16 -7.37
N LEU A 37 3.23 -3.45 -6.08
CA LEU A 37 2.12 -4.14 -5.43
C LEU A 37 1.24 -3.12 -4.71
N ASP A 38 -0.05 -3.04 -5.06
CA ASP A 38 -1.08 -2.35 -4.29
C ASP A 38 -1.84 -3.40 -3.46
N LEU A 39 -1.50 -3.50 -2.18
CA LEU A 39 -1.92 -4.55 -1.26
C LEU A 39 -3.19 -4.13 -0.52
N ALA A 40 -4.25 -4.98 -0.53
CA ALA A 40 -5.60 -4.63 -0.08
C ALA A 40 -6.10 -3.35 -0.78
N CYS A 41 -6.02 -3.36 -2.11
CA CYS A 41 -6.09 -2.19 -2.96
C CYS A 41 -7.48 -1.52 -3.03
N GLY A 42 -8.55 -2.17 -2.57
CA GLY A 42 -9.91 -1.68 -2.74
C GLY A 42 -10.23 -1.46 -4.23
N ASN A 43 -10.60 -0.24 -4.59
CA ASN A 43 -10.83 0.16 -5.98
C ASN A 43 -9.55 0.41 -6.79
N CYS A 44 -8.38 0.10 -6.22
CA CYS A 44 -7.05 0.24 -6.83
C CYS A 44 -6.70 1.66 -7.32
N ALA A 45 -7.24 2.72 -6.70
CA ALA A 45 -6.97 4.09 -7.13
C ALA A 45 -5.48 4.45 -7.07
N ASN A 46 -4.75 3.93 -6.07
CA ASN A 46 -3.30 4.11 -5.94
C ASN A 46 -2.54 3.37 -7.04
N GLY A 47 -2.86 2.10 -7.26
CA GLY A 47 -2.23 1.30 -8.32
C GLY A 47 -2.51 1.86 -9.71
N ILE A 48 -3.75 2.25 -10.00
CA ILE A 48 -4.16 2.86 -11.28
C ILE A 48 -3.42 4.18 -11.52
N TYR A 49 -3.23 4.99 -10.48
CA TYR A 49 -2.45 6.22 -10.59
C TYR A 49 -1.00 5.93 -11.02
N LEU A 50 -0.32 4.97 -10.39
CA LEU A 50 1.05 4.61 -10.78
C LEU A 50 1.11 3.91 -12.14
N ALA A 51 0.10 3.12 -12.51
CA ALA A 51 -0.01 2.55 -13.85
C ALA A 51 -0.13 3.65 -14.94
N GLY A 52 -0.86 4.73 -14.66
CA GLY A 52 -0.93 5.91 -15.51
C GLY A 52 0.41 6.65 -15.67
N LEU A 53 1.34 6.47 -14.74
CA LEU A 53 2.70 6.97 -14.79
C LEU A 53 3.69 5.95 -15.40
N GLY A 54 3.19 4.84 -15.97
CA GLY A 54 3.99 3.83 -16.67
C GLY A 54 4.53 2.69 -15.81
N CYS A 55 4.17 2.61 -14.52
CA CYS A 55 4.60 1.50 -13.67
C CYS A 55 3.78 0.22 -13.97
N PRO A 56 4.41 -0.96 -14.06
CA PRO A 56 3.67 -2.22 -14.01
C PRO A 56 3.11 -2.43 -12.60
N VAL A 57 1.80 -2.71 -12.48
CA VAL A 57 1.11 -2.79 -11.19
C VAL A 57 0.34 -4.08 -11.02
N VAL A 58 0.45 -4.68 -9.84
CA VAL A 58 -0.38 -5.78 -9.36
C VAL A 58 -1.23 -5.26 -8.20
N CYS A 59 -2.55 -5.41 -8.28
CA CYS A 59 -3.51 -5.02 -7.26
C CYS A 59 -4.10 -6.28 -6.63
N LEU A 60 -3.99 -6.41 -5.31
CA LEU A 60 -4.57 -7.53 -4.55
C LEU A 60 -5.72 -7.05 -3.66
N ASP A 61 -6.85 -7.73 -3.73
CA ASP A 61 -7.96 -7.55 -2.78
C ASP A 61 -8.75 -8.85 -2.62
N VAL A 62 -9.46 -9.03 -1.52
CA VAL A 62 -10.33 -10.17 -1.29
C VAL A 62 -11.72 -9.97 -1.90
N SER A 63 -12.14 -8.72 -2.09
CA SER A 63 -13.48 -8.33 -2.52
C SER A 63 -13.60 -8.30 -4.05
N ASP A 64 -14.39 -9.22 -4.60
CA ASP A 64 -14.73 -9.21 -6.04
C ASP A 64 -15.36 -7.87 -6.44
N GLN A 65 -16.25 -7.31 -5.60
CA GLN A 65 -16.88 -6.01 -5.86
C GLN A 65 -15.86 -4.86 -5.93
N ALA A 66 -14.81 -4.90 -5.08
CA ALA A 66 -13.74 -3.90 -5.12
C ALA A 66 -12.92 -4.03 -6.41
N LEU A 67 -12.59 -5.25 -6.80
CA LEU A 67 -11.86 -5.54 -8.04
C LEU A 67 -12.65 -5.19 -9.30
N ASP A 68 -13.98 -5.34 -9.29
CA ASP A 68 -14.84 -4.91 -10.40
C ASP A 68 -14.87 -3.38 -10.54
N ARG A 69 -14.90 -2.65 -9.41
CA ARG A 69 -14.72 -1.19 -9.42
C ARG A 69 -13.34 -0.79 -9.94
N ALA A 70 -12.30 -1.51 -9.53
CA ALA A 70 -10.92 -1.29 -10.01
C ALA A 70 -10.82 -1.50 -11.52
N ARG A 71 -11.45 -2.57 -12.06
CA ARG A 71 -11.50 -2.84 -13.51
C ARG A 71 -12.18 -1.68 -14.24
N THR A 72 -13.36 -1.28 -13.76
CA THR A 72 -14.10 -0.14 -14.35
C THR A 72 -13.27 1.14 -14.35
N LEU A 73 -12.53 1.41 -13.29
CA LEU A 73 -11.66 2.59 -13.20
C LEU A 73 -10.48 2.49 -14.17
N ALA A 74 -9.83 1.34 -14.25
CA ALA A 74 -8.72 1.09 -15.16
C ALA A 74 -9.16 1.28 -16.64
N ASP A 75 -10.33 0.73 -17.01
CA ASP A 75 -10.90 0.89 -18.36
C ASP A 75 -11.20 2.36 -18.67
N ARG A 76 -11.79 3.10 -17.73
CA ARG A 76 -12.10 4.53 -17.90
C ARG A 76 -10.88 5.41 -18.04
N THR A 77 -9.78 5.04 -17.39
CA THR A 77 -8.51 5.79 -17.44
C THR A 77 -7.56 5.29 -18.53
N GLY A 78 -7.91 4.21 -19.22
CA GLY A 78 -7.10 3.65 -20.31
C GLY A 78 -5.80 2.99 -19.85
N VAL A 79 -5.69 2.60 -18.55
CA VAL A 79 -4.49 1.96 -18.01
C VAL A 79 -4.70 0.46 -17.81
N ARG A 80 -3.59 -0.27 -17.76
CA ARG A 80 -3.61 -1.72 -17.48
C ARG A 80 -3.02 -2.00 -16.11
N VAL A 81 -3.75 -2.76 -15.30
CA VAL A 81 -3.31 -3.27 -14.00
C VAL A 81 -3.63 -4.77 -13.91
N ASN A 82 -2.81 -5.52 -13.19
CA ASN A 82 -3.09 -6.92 -12.91
C ASN A 82 -3.92 -7.03 -11.62
N LEU A 83 -5.21 -7.32 -11.76
CA LEU A 83 -6.15 -7.48 -10.64
C LEU A 83 -6.18 -8.93 -10.19
N VAL A 84 -5.87 -9.20 -8.94
CA VAL A 84 -5.82 -10.56 -8.38
C VAL A 84 -6.68 -10.62 -7.12
N ARG A 85 -7.68 -11.51 -7.14
CA ARG A 85 -8.45 -11.82 -5.94
C ARG A 85 -7.62 -12.66 -5.00
N LYS A 86 -7.38 -12.17 -3.79
CA LYS A 86 -6.63 -12.90 -2.79
C LYS A 86 -7.06 -12.50 -1.39
N ASP A 87 -7.33 -13.51 -0.55
CA ASP A 87 -7.48 -13.32 0.88
C ASP A 87 -6.08 -13.26 1.51
N LEU A 88 -5.76 -12.11 2.10
CA LEU A 88 -4.48 -11.85 2.75
C LEU A 88 -4.46 -12.28 4.21
N GLU A 89 -5.59 -12.73 4.75
CA GLU A 89 -5.75 -13.18 6.14
C GLU A 89 -5.81 -14.71 6.24
N LEU A 90 -5.94 -15.41 5.10
CA LEU A 90 -5.97 -16.87 5.04
C LEU A 90 -4.69 -17.45 4.43
N GLY A 91 -4.17 -18.49 5.08
CA GLY A 91 -3.19 -19.40 4.50
C GLY A 91 -1.72 -19.11 4.75
N ASP A 92 -0.91 -20.08 4.37
CA ASP A 92 0.54 -20.06 4.47
C ASP A 92 1.13 -19.06 3.49
N SER A 93 2.08 -18.26 3.95
CA SER A 93 2.85 -17.29 3.17
C SER A 93 2.07 -16.12 2.56
N GLN A 94 0.77 -15.99 2.82
CA GLN A 94 -0.08 -14.92 2.27
C GLN A 94 0.16 -14.69 0.74
N GLY A 95 0.85 -15.62 0.08
CA GLY A 95 1.13 -15.66 -1.37
C GLY A 95 1.89 -14.45 -1.92
N LEU A 96 2.68 -13.80 -1.09
CA LEU A 96 3.64 -12.80 -1.53
C LEU A 96 4.98 -13.49 -1.75
N ASN A 97 5.39 -13.64 -3.02
CA ASN A 97 6.67 -14.25 -3.34
C ASN A 97 7.83 -13.36 -2.88
N PRO A 98 8.91 -13.94 -2.30
CA PRO A 98 10.08 -13.18 -1.90
C PRO A 98 10.70 -12.40 -3.06
N CYS A 99 11.12 -11.16 -2.79
CA CYS A 99 11.78 -10.28 -3.76
C CYS A 99 11.02 -10.13 -5.09
N ALA A 100 9.68 -10.15 -5.06
CA ALA A 100 8.87 -10.04 -6.26
C ALA A 100 8.61 -8.58 -6.68
N PHE A 101 8.57 -7.66 -5.72
CA PHE A 101 8.10 -6.30 -5.95
C PHE A 101 9.19 -5.26 -5.75
N GLY A 102 9.22 -4.24 -6.63
CA GLY A 102 10.09 -3.07 -6.50
C GLY A 102 9.53 -2.03 -5.52
N THR A 103 8.21 -1.95 -5.45
CA THR A 103 7.47 -1.06 -4.54
C THR A 103 6.25 -1.78 -3.98
N ILE A 104 5.94 -1.56 -2.70
CA ILE A 104 4.71 -2.06 -2.08
C ILE A 104 3.94 -0.86 -1.50
N LEU A 105 2.67 -0.79 -1.80
CA LEU A 105 1.70 0.18 -1.28
C LEU A 105 0.75 -0.53 -0.33
N VAL A 106 0.52 0.05 0.85
CA VAL A 106 -0.49 -0.41 1.81
C VAL A 106 -1.23 0.81 2.36
N PHE A 107 -2.52 0.93 2.04
CA PHE A 107 -3.34 2.06 2.48
C PHE A 107 -4.61 1.60 3.16
N ARG A 108 -4.86 2.12 4.36
CA ARG A 108 -6.08 1.86 5.18
C ARG A 108 -6.33 0.38 5.47
N TYR A 109 -5.25 -0.40 5.55
CA TYR A 109 -5.30 -1.82 5.85
C TYR A 109 -4.27 -2.18 6.92
N LEU A 110 -4.63 -3.05 7.86
CA LEU A 110 -3.74 -3.56 8.89
C LEU A 110 -4.05 -5.03 9.17
N HIS A 111 -3.10 -5.88 8.83
CA HIS A 111 -3.05 -7.27 9.26
C HIS A 111 -1.62 -7.59 9.70
N ARG A 112 -1.39 -7.65 11.01
CA ARG A 112 -0.04 -7.76 11.60
C ARG A 112 0.77 -8.97 11.11
N PRO A 113 0.16 -10.16 10.92
CA PRO A 113 0.87 -11.31 10.36
C PRO A 113 1.49 -11.07 8.97
N LEU A 114 1.05 -10.05 8.22
CA LEU A 114 1.62 -9.72 6.92
C LEU A 114 2.95 -8.97 6.97
N PHE A 115 3.32 -8.33 8.07
CA PHE A 115 4.55 -7.54 8.12
C PHE A 115 5.81 -8.33 7.71
N PRO A 116 6.06 -9.58 8.19
CA PRO A 116 7.18 -10.37 7.71
C PRO A 116 7.14 -10.62 6.19
N PHE A 117 5.97 -10.96 5.66
CA PHE A 117 5.82 -11.24 4.22
C PHE A 117 6.00 -10.00 3.34
N ILE A 118 5.52 -8.83 3.78
CA ILE A 118 5.78 -7.55 3.11
C ILE A 118 7.30 -7.29 3.06
N ARG A 119 8.00 -7.54 4.17
CA ARG A 119 9.44 -7.37 4.25
C ARG A 119 10.21 -8.30 3.30
N GLU A 120 9.77 -9.56 3.18
CA GLU A 120 10.34 -10.55 2.28
C GLU A 120 10.02 -10.27 0.82
N ALA A 121 8.79 -9.91 0.50
CA ALA A 121 8.31 -9.69 -0.86
C ALA A 121 8.92 -8.47 -1.53
N LEU A 122 9.32 -7.46 -0.77
CA LEU A 122 9.98 -6.29 -1.30
C LEU A 122 11.45 -6.60 -1.64
N ARG A 123 11.90 -6.20 -2.82
CA ARG A 123 13.29 -6.32 -3.26
C ARG A 123 14.24 -5.47 -2.41
N PRO A 124 15.51 -5.86 -2.26
CA PRO A 124 16.52 -4.96 -1.72
C PRO A 124 16.54 -3.63 -2.47
N GLY A 125 16.59 -2.52 -1.75
CA GLY A 125 16.49 -1.17 -2.30
C GLY A 125 15.06 -0.73 -2.64
N GLY A 126 14.07 -1.60 -2.55
CA GLY A 126 12.67 -1.32 -2.85
C GLY A 126 12.02 -0.36 -1.86
N PHE A 127 10.90 0.23 -2.26
CA PHE A 127 10.16 1.21 -1.49
C PHE A 127 8.88 0.63 -0.88
N LEU A 128 8.62 0.94 0.37
CA LEU A 128 7.34 0.70 1.03
C LEU A 128 6.69 2.05 1.35
N LEU A 129 5.43 2.21 0.91
CA LEU A 129 4.54 3.30 1.34
C LEU A 129 3.40 2.67 2.14
N TYR A 130 3.29 3.04 3.39
CA TYR A 130 2.29 2.50 4.30
C TYR A 130 1.56 3.65 5.02
N GLU A 131 0.24 3.71 4.91
CA GLU A 131 -0.61 4.61 5.69
C GLU A 131 -1.79 3.80 6.24
N THR A 132 -2.00 3.81 7.56
CA THR A 132 -3.21 3.25 8.15
C THR A 132 -3.54 3.93 9.48
N PHE A 133 -4.70 3.57 10.04
CA PHE A 133 -5.26 4.22 11.21
C PHE A 133 -4.57 3.81 12.51
N THR A 134 -4.43 4.76 13.43
CA THR A 134 -3.96 4.54 14.80
C THR A 134 -5.11 4.37 15.77
N VAL A 135 -4.83 3.93 17.01
CA VAL A 135 -5.85 3.75 18.06
C VAL A 135 -6.67 5.00 18.33
N ASP A 136 -6.09 6.19 18.12
CA ASP A 136 -6.80 7.46 18.29
C ASP A 136 -7.89 7.69 17.25
N HIS A 137 -7.84 6.99 16.10
CA HIS A 137 -8.85 7.12 15.04
C HIS A 137 -10.26 6.69 15.51
N ALA A 138 -10.35 5.77 16.48
CA ALA A 138 -11.63 5.32 17.03
C ALA A 138 -12.50 6.47 17.60
N ARG A 139 -11.91 7.64 17.89
CA ARG A 139 -12.60 8.85 18.34
C ARG A 139 -13.36 9.57 17.22
N PHE A 140 -12.96 9.36 15.96
CA PHE A 140 -13.48 10.09 14.81
C PHE A 140 -14.43 9.22 13.98
N SER A 141 -14.01 7.98 13.65
CA SER A 141 -14.76 7.12 12.72
C SER A 141 -14.43 5.64 12.91
N LYS A 142 -14.93 4.80 12.00
CA LYS A 142 -14.51 3.39 11.87
C LYS A 142 -13.18 3.31 11.10
N PRO A 143 -12.35 2.28 11.34
CA PRO A 143 -12.54 1.16 12.26
C PRO A 143 -12.37 1.58 13.74
N ARG A 144 -13.10 0.89 14.65
CA ARG A 144 -12.97 1.07 16.12
C ARG A 144 -12.35 -0.15 16.79
N ASN A 145 -12.30 -1.29 16.09
CA ASN A 145 -11.69 -2.50 16.63
C ASN A 145 -10.17 -2.31 16.71
N PRO A 146 -9.55 -2.44 17.91
CA PRO A 146 -8.10 -2.29 18.09
C PRO A 146 -7.25 -3.22 17.24
N ALA A 147 -7.80 -4.36 16.79
CA ALA A 147 -7.10 -5.27 15.89
C ALA A 147 -6.71 -4.60 14.55
N TYR A 148 -7.49 -3.62 14.11
CA TYR A 148 -7.29 -2.87 12.85
C TYR A 148 -6.68 -1.49 13.07
N LEU A 149 -6.19 -1.20 14.27
CA LEU A 149 -5.61 0.09 14.63
C LEU A 149 -4.18 -0.09 15.15
N LEU A 150 -3.27 0.71 14.65
CA LEU A 150 -1.87 0.71 15.09
C LEU A 150 -1.76 1.28 16.51
N LYS A 151 -0.92 0.65 17.32
CA LYS A 151 -0.44 1.23 18.58
C LYS A 151 0.55 2.36 18.29
N PRO A 152 0.77 3.30 19.24
CA PRO A 152 1.76 4.35 19.09
C PRO A 152 3.14 3.80 18.71
N GLY A 153 3.75 4.35 17.66
CA GLY A 153 5.07 3.97 17.17
C GLY A 153 5.17 2.60 16.50
N GLU A 154 4.08 1.82 16.46
CA GLU A 154 4.11 0.42 15.98
C GLU A 154 4.59 0.30 14.53
N LEU A 155 4.09 1.15 13.63
CA LEU A 155 4.47 1.07 12.23
C LEU A 155 5.97 1.36 12.03
N ARG A 156 6.50 2.37 12.74
CA ARG A 156 7.92 2.68 12.72
C ARG A 156 8.77 1.55 13.28
N HIS A 157 8.32 0.90 14.36
CA HIS A 157 9.02 -0.21 14.98
C HIS A 157 9.20 -1.40 14.03
N TRP A 158 8.17 -1.76 13.24
CA TRP A 158 8.24 -2.85 12.28
C TRP A 158 9.31 -2.69 11.18
N PHE A 159 9.68 -1.43 10.86
CA PHE A 159 10.62 -1.10 9.78
C PHE A 159 11.79 -0.22 10.28
N GLN A 160 12.12 -0.27 11.58
CA GLN A 160 13.17 0.57 12.18
C GLN A 160 14.57 0.32 11.63
N ASP A 161 14.83 -0.86 11.10
CA ASP A 161 16.08 -1.26 10.45
C ASP A 161 16.16 -0.84 8.96
N TRP A 162 15.08 -0.24 8.43
CA TRP A 162 15.05 0.28 7.07
C TRP A 162 15.36 1.78 7.05
N ARG A 163 15.83 2.29 5.90
CA ARG A 163 16.01 3.74 5.73
C ARG A 163 14.64 4.42 5.69
N ILE A 164 14.26 5.07 6.78
CA ILE A 164 13.04 5.87 6.87
C ILE A 164 13.26 7.17 6.11
N ILE A 165 12.38 7.43 5.12
CA ILE A 165 12.36 8.64 4.30
C ILE A 165 11.32 9.62 4.84
N HIS A 166 10.17 9.09 5.27
CA HIS A 166 9.10 9.85 5.88
C HIS A 166 8.46 9.04 7.01
N TYR A 167 8.16 9.68 8.10
CA TYR A 167 7.29 9.16 9.15
C TYR A 167 6.46 10.30 9.73
N PHE A 168 5.18 10.03 9.86
CA PHE A 168 4.23 10.89 10.57
C PHE A 168 3.28 10.01 11.35
N GLU A 169 2.94 10.43 12.57
CA GLU A 169 1.88 9.81 13.36
C GLU A 169 1.10 10.92 14.05
N GLY A 170 -0.21 10.96 13.84
CA GLY A 170 -1.04 12.01 14.40
C GLY A 170 -2.32 12.25 13.61
N LEU A 171 -2.89 13.43 13.79
CA LEU A 171 -4.14 13.82 13.16
C LEU A 171 -3.91 14.40 11.76
N ARG A 172 -4.77 13.98 10.83
CA ARG A 172 -4.92 14.58 9.51
C ARG A 172 -6.35 15.14 9.39
N PRO A 173 -6.50 16.39 8.97
CA PRO A 173 -7.81 16.99 8.72
C PRO A 173 -8.42 16.52 7.38
N ASP A 174 -9.66 16.85 7.15
CA ASP A 174 -10.43 16.74 5.91
C ASP A 174 -10.46 15.35 5.26
N PRO A 175 -11.14 14.37 5.82
CA PRO A 175 -11.83 14.36 7.12
C PRO A 175 -10.83 14.08 8.27
N ASP A 176 -11.22 14.44 9.49
CA ASP A 176 -10.43 14.17 10.68
C ASP A 176 -10.16 12.68 10.83
N ARG A 177 -8.88 12.30 10.84
CA ARG A 177 -8.42 10.94 11.01
C ARG A 177 -7.09 10.89 11.73
N ALA A 178 -6.91 9.93 12.61
CA ALA A 178 -5.64 9.64 13.23
C ALA A 178 -4.94 8.51 12.47
N VAL A 179 -3.77 8.79 11.92
CA VAL A 179 -3.02 7.88 11.04
C VAL A 179 -1.55 7.81 11.41
N ALA A 180 -0.91 6.71 11.03
CA ALA A 180 0.54 6.64 10.88
C ALA A 180 0.86 6.50 9.38
N GLU A 181 1.81 7.31 8.91
CA GLU A 181 2.35 7.32 7.56
C GLU A 181 3.82 6.93 7.62
N LEU A 182 4.23 6.02 6.75
CA LEU A 182 5.62 5.60 6.59
C LEU A 182 5.97 5.53 5.12
N VAL A 183 7.09 6.15 4.75
CA VAL A 183 7.79 5.86 3.50
C VAL A 183 9.19 5.43 3.87
N CYS A 184 9.58 4.23 3.46
CA CYS A 184 10.91 3.71 3.76
C CYS A 184 11.46 2.88 2.60
N ARG A 185 12.77 2.68 2.63
CA ARG A 185 13.51 1.92 1.64
C ARG A 185 14.18 0.72 2.30
N LYS A 186 13.97 -0.47 1.74
CA LYS A 186 14.60 -1.69 2.23
C LYS A 186 16.11 -1.61 2.02
N PRO A 187 16.94 -1.97 3.01
CA PRO A 187 18.38 -2.02 2.85
C PRO A 187 18.81 -2.92 1.70
N VAL A 188 19.89 -2.55 1.06
CA VAL A 188 20.60 -3.42 0.10
C VAL A 188 21.72 -4.11 0.88
N PRO A 189 21.78 -5.44 0.91
CA PRO A 189 22.88 -6.14 1.54
C PRO A 189 24.23 -5.73 0.94
N ASP A 190 25.25 -5.62 1.77
CA ASP A 190 26.61 -5.33 1.32
C ASP A 190 27.06 -6.31 0.23
N GLY A 191 27.60 -5.79 -0.87
CA GLY A 191 28.02 -6.59 -2.04
C GLY A 191 26.93 -6.89 -3.08
N ALA A 192 25.68 -6.50 -2.86
CA ALA A 192 24.60 -6.71 -3.85
C ALA A 192 24.60 -5.68 -4.99
N PHE A 193 25.24 -4.51 -4.81
CA PHE A 193 25.33 -3.48 -5.85
C PHE A 193 26.05 -3.92 -7.13
N ASP A 194 27.03 -4.83 -7.06
CA ASP A 194 27.78 -5.29 -8.22
C ASP A 194 27.00 -6.28 -9.12
N ARG A 195 25.99 -6.96 -8.57
CA ARG A 195 25.17 -7.90 -9.35
C ARG A 195 24.13 -7.22 -10.24
N PHE A 196 23.63 -6.05 -9.85
CA PHE A 196 22.60 -5.33 -10.62
C PHE A 196 23.14 -4.46 -11.76
N ARG A 197 24.45 -4.13 -11.73
CA ARG A 197 25.14 -3.39 -12.83
C ARG A 197 25.58 -4.28 -14.01
N ARG A 198 25.50 -5.60 -13.88
CA ARG A 198 26.04 -6.56 -14.89
C ARG A 198 24.94 -7.33 -15.66
N LEU A 199 23.69 -6.90 -15.58
CA LEU A 199 22.67 -7.46 -16.49
C LEU A 199 22.65 -6.59 -17.76
N PRO A 200 22.82 -7.23 -18.95
CA PRO A 200 22.88 -6.54 -20.22
C PRO A 200 21.53 -5.91 -20.59
#